data_e430fde187887803106dcb69d370f1a8
#
_entry.id   e430fde187887803106dcb69d370f1a8
#
_cell.length_a   1.000
_cell.length_b   1.000
_cell.length_c   1.000
_cell.angle_alpha   90.00
_cell.angle_beta   90.00
_cell.angle_gamma   90.00
#
_symmetry.space_group_name_H-M   'P 1'
#
loop_
_entity.id
_entity.type
_entity.pdbx_description
1 polymer ?
#
loop_
_entity_poly.entity_id
_entity_poly.type
_entity_poly.pdbx_seq_one_letter_code
_entity_poly.pdbx_strand_id
1 'polypeptide(L)'
;NAEEIGTPNYAMITHSYAMLSRYLKREDDAKKYLMMSAIADIQNATRETASLQALALIQYEENNLADAFKFTQSAIDDVVSSGIHFRAMEIYKFYSIINTAYQTEEARSKSNLITFLISTSVSLFLLIVLVVFIYIQMKKTLRMKRALAQSNEELLRLNDKLNSMNSELNDKNDELCEINNIKEHYIAQFFDVCFSYIHKMEKYQNMLYK
;
A
#
# COMPACT_ATOMS: atom_id res chain seq x y z
N ASN A 1 -60.76 -9.02 32.29
CA ASN A 1 -60.31 -7.69 32.74
C ASN A 1 -58.94 -7.51 32.17
N ALA A 2 -58.81 -6.67 31.15
CA ALA A 2 -57.47 -6.22 30.71
C ALA A 2 -56.93 -5.37 31.87
N GLU A 3 -55.96 -5.88 32.61
CA GLU A 3 -55.25 -5.07 33.58
C GLU A 3 -54.56 -3.93 32.85
N GLU A 4 -54.63 -2.77 33.48
CA GLU A 4 -54.07 -1.55 32.89
C GLU A 4 -52.57 -1.74 32.65
N ILE A 5 -52.19 -1.54 31.41
CA ILE A 5 -50.79 -1.63 30.98
C ILE A 5 -49.93 -0.70 31.84
N GLY A 6 -48.86 -1.22 32.41
CA GLY A 6 -47.94 -0.44 33.24
C GLY A 6 -48.24 -0.45 34.74
N THR A 7 -49.18 -1.25 35.23
CA THR A 7 -49.39 -1.45 36.65
C THR A 7 -48.45 -2.50 37.26
N PRO A 8 -48.22 -2.53 38.61
CA PRO A 8 -47.44 -3.61 39.24
C PRO A 8 -48.01 -5.00 39.02
N ASN A 9 -49.32 -5.14 38.96
CA ASN A 9 -49.99 -6.41 38.65
C ASN A 9 -49.69 -6.84 37.22
N TYR A 10 -49.67 -5.90 36.27
CA TYR A 10 -49.30 -6.16 34.90
C TYR A 10 -47.85 -6.68 34.79
N ALA A 11 -46.91 -6.09 35.52
CA ALA A 11 -45.53 -6.55 35.59
C ALA A 11 -45.44 -8.01 36.09
N MET A 12 -46.13 -8.34 37.15
CA MET A 12 -46.14 -9.70 37.72
C MET A 12 -46.78 -10.72 36.76
N ILE A 13 -47.87 -10.38 36.10
CA ILE A 13 -48.56 -11.26 35.13
C ILE A 13 -47.68 -11.48 33.90
N THR A 14 -47.11 -10.43 33.33
CA THR A 14 -46.21 -10.54 32.16
C THR A 14 -44.95 -11.33 32.51
N HIS A 15 -44.38 -11.17 33.70
CA HIS A 15 -43.29 -12.02 34.20
C HIS A 15 -43.68 -13.50 34.20
N SER A 16 -44.87 -13.80 34.75
CA SER A 16 -45.40 -15.19 34.80
C SER A 16 -45.57 -15.79 33.40
N TYR A 17 -46.09 -15.01 32.46
CA TYR A 17 -46.20 -15.42 31.05
C TYR A 17 -44.82 -15.65 30.42
N ALA A 18 -43.85 -14.85 30.76
CA ALA A 18 -42.47 -15.03 30.26
C ALA A 18 -41.86 -16.34 30.77
N MET A 19 -42.06 -16.66 32.05
CA MET A 19 -41.57 -17.92 32.63
C MET A 19 -42.28 -19.14 32.00
N LEU A 20 -43.58 -19.06 31.76
CA LEU A 20 -44.32 -20.09 31.02
C LEU A 20 -43.81 -20.25 29.56
N SER A 21 -43.60 -19.15 28.87
CA SER A 21 -43.05 -19.14 27.49
C SER A 21 -41.68 -19.81 27.46
N ARG A 22 -40.82 -19.50 28.43
CA ARG A 22 -39.50 -20.14 28.55
C ARG A 22 -39.58 -21.65 28.80
N TYR A 23 -40.51 -22.06 29.67
CA TYR A 23 -40.77 -23.48 29.88
C TYR A 23 -41.25 -24.21 28.62
N LEU A 24 -42.03 -23.51 27.81
CA LEU A 24 -42.53 -24.02 26.49
C LEU A 24 -41.48 -23.87 25.37
N LYS A 25 -40.26 -23.43 25.68
CA LYS A 25 -39.16 -23.15 24.72
C LYS A 25 -39.50 -22.11 23.62
N ARG A 26 -40.38 -21.17 23.97
CA ARG A 26 -40.74 -20.03 23.13
C ARG A 26 -39.90 -18.80 23.54
N GLU A 27 -38.65 -18.76 23.16
CA GLU A 27 -37.69 -17.77 23.69
C GLU A 27 -38.02 -16.34 23.26
N ASP A 28 -38.51 -16.13 22.05
CA ASP A 28 -38.92 -14.80 21.56
C ASP A 28 -40.11 -14.24 22.38
N ASP A 29 -41.12 -15.08 22.66
CA ASP A 29 -42.24 -14.70 23.49
C ASP A 29 -41.80 -14.43 24.94
N ALA A 30 -40.92 -15.26 25.48
CA ALA A 30 -40.35 -15.08 26.80
C ALA A 30 -39.62 -13.72 26.90
N LYS A 31 -38.76 -13.43 25.95
CA LYS A 31 -38.01 -12.16 25.85
C LYS A 31 -38.94 -10.95 25.77
N LYS A 32 -39.98 -11.04 24.92
CA LYS A 32 -40.99 -9.99 24.78
C LYS A 32 -41.72 -9.73 26.12
N TYR A 33 -42.20 -10.77 26.79
CA TYR A 33 -42.94 -10.61 28.06
C TYR A 33 -42.04 -10.15 29.19
N LEU A 34 -40.74 -10.56 29.25
CA LEU A 34 -39.77 -10.03 30.20
C LEU A 34 -39.51 -8.55 30.00
N MET A 35 -39.40 -8.09 28.73
CA MET A 35 -39.27 -6.66 28.44
C MET A 35 -40.49 -5.87 28.92
N MET A 36 -41.69 -6.38 28.64
CA MET A 36 -42.93 -5.73 29.10
C MET A 36 -42.98 -5.65 30.64
N SER A 37 -42.61 -6.71 31.33
CA SER A 37 -42.51 -6.73 32.81
C SER A 37 -41.48 -5.76 33.32
N ALA A 38 -40.27 -5.75 32.80
CA ALA A 38 -39.19 -4.84 33.22
C ALA A 38 -39.57 -3.36 33.02
N ILE A 39 -40.21 -3.02 31.90
CA ILE A 39 -40.71 -1.66 31.62
C ILE A 39 -41.76 -1.25 32.66
N ALA A 40 -42.70 -2.14 32.95
CA ALA A 40 -43.73 -1.88 33.96
C ALA A 40 -43.15 -1.71 35.38
N ASP A 41 -42.16 -2.50 35.75
CA ASP A 41 -41.44 -2.39 37.02
C ASP A 41 -40.71 -1.03 37.11
N ILE A 42 -40.03 -0.61 36.08
CA ILE A 42 -39.34 0.69 36.01
C ILE A 42 -40.36 1.85 36.13
N GLN A 43 -41.47 1.79 35.40
CA GLN A 43 -42.49 2.83 35.41
C GLN A 43 -43.16 2.98 36.76
N ASN A 44 -43.31 1.88 37.51
CA ASN A 44 -43.91 1.86 38.83
C ASN A 44 -42.89 2.06 39.95
N ALA A 45 -41.61 2.22 39.65
CA ALA A 45 -40.52 2.29 40.64
C ALA A 45 -40.53 1.10 41.64
N THR A 46 -40.98 -0.08 41.17
CA THR A 46 -41.15 -1.28 41.99
C THR A 46 -39.84 -1.91 42.40
N ARG A 47 -38.70 -1.53 41.81
CA ARG A 47 -37.36 -2.08 42.06
C ARG A 47 -37.32 -3.62 42.08
N GLU A 48 -38.20 -4.24 41.33
CA GLU A 48 -38.23 -5.68 41.15
C GLU A 48 -37.24 -6.05 40.03
N THR A 49 -36.23 -6.86 40.34
CA THR A 49 -35.10 -7.08 39.46
C THR A 49 -35.17 -8.39 38.66
N ALA A 50 -36.20 -9.24 38.96
CA ALA A 50 -36.28 -10.58 38.37
C ALA A 50 -36.36 -10.57 36.85
N SER A 51 -37.10 -9.65 36.25
CA SER A 51 -37.23 -9.51 34.80
C SER A 51 -35.95 -9.03 34.16
N LEU A 52 -35.26 -8.05 34.78
CA LEU A 52 -33.95 -7.57 34.27
C LEU A 52 -32.87 -8.65 34.36
N GLN A 53 -32.85 -9.44 35.46
CA GLN A 53 -31.93 -10.58 35.59
C GLN A 53 -32.15 -11.65 34.54
N ALA A 54 -33.42 -12.00 34.29
CA ALA A 54 -33.77 -12.98 33.24
C ALA A 54 -33.39 -12.48 31.85
N LEU A 55 -33.60 -11.19 31.54
CA LEU A 55 -33.16 -10.58 30.30
C LEU A 55 -31.65 -10.57 30.17
N ALA A 56 -30.93 -10.22 31.22
CA ALA A 56 -29.46 -10.26 31.21
C ALA A 56 -28.92 -11.66 30.88
N LEU A 57 -29.56 -12.70 31.47
CA LEU A 57 -29.16 -14.08 31.20
C LEU A 57 -29.43 -14.48 29.72
N ILE A 58 -30.59 -14.14 29.18
CA ILE A 58 -30.93 -14.40 27.79
C ILE A 58 -29.94 -13.69 26.85
N GLN A 59 -29.62 -12.39 27.11
CA GLN A 59 -28.66 -11.66 26.29
C GLN A 59 -27.26 -12.25 26.41
N TYR A 60 -26.87 -12.75 27.54
CA TYR A 60 -25.59 -13.46 27.70
C TYR A 60 -25.54 -14.77 26.90
N GLU A 61 -26.62 -15.57 26.94
CA GLU A 61 -26.75 -16.80 26.15
C GLU A 61 -26.74 -16.53 24.65
N GLU A 62 -27.31 -15.39 24.21
CA GLU A 62 -27.28 -14.90 22.82
C GLU A 62 -25.92 -14.27 22.43
N ASN A 63 -24.94 -14.25 23.31
CA ASN A 63 -23.63 -13.61 23.14
C ASN A 63 -23.68 -12.06 22.93
N ASN A 64 -24.79 -11.43 23.31
CA ASN A 64 -24.95 -9.99 23.34
C ASN A 64 -24.48 -9.43 24.69
N LEU A 65 -23.15 -9.45 24.88
CA LEU A 65 -22.51 -9.11 26.15
C LEU A 65 -22.78 -7.66 26.59
N ALA A 66 -22.95 -6.73 25.64
CA ALA A 66 -23.20 -5.33 25.95
C ALA A 66 -24.57 -5.11 26.61
N ASP A 67 -25.64 -5.72 26.11
CA ASP A 67 -26.96 -5.61 26.68
C ASP A 67 -27.09 -6.47 27.96
N ALA A 68 -26.46 -7.66 27.99
CA ALA A 68 -26.35 -8.46 29.21
C ALA A 68 -25.72 -7.65 30.34
N PHE A 69 -24.64 -6.93 30.09
CA PHE A 69 -23.97 -6.08 31.08
C PHE A 69 -24.89 -4.94 31.56
N LYS A 70 -25.54 -4.21 30.61
CA LYS A 70 -26.46 -3.12 30.95
C LYS A 70 -27.63 -3.57 31.83
N PHE A 71 -28.29 -4.67 31.46
CA PHE A 71 -29.41 -5.20 32.28
C PHE A 71 -28.95 -5.68 33.63
N THR A 72 -27.77 -6.31 33.74
CA THR A 72 -27.19 -6.71 35.00
C THR A 72 -26.85 -5.50 35.89
N GLN A 73 -26.26 -4.46 35.30
CA GLN A 73 -25.93 -3.21 36.00
C GLN A 73 -27.21 -2.54 36.55
N SER A 74 -28.24 -2.39 35.73
CA SER A 74 -29.53 -1.87 36.17
C SER A 74 -30.14 -2.69 37.34
N ALA A 75 -30.08 -4.02 37.24
CA ALA A 75 -30.59 -4.89 38.29
C ALA A 75 -29.80 -4.73 39.61
N ILE A 76 -28.48 -4.52 39.54
CA ILE A 76 -27.65 -4.24 40.74
C ILE A 76 -28.02 -2.91 41.36
N ASP A 77 -28.13 -1.86 40.55
CA ASP A 77 -28.45 -0.52 41.03
C ASP A 77 -29.80 -0.51 41.74
N ASP A 78 -30.80 -1.25 41.25
CA ASP A 78 -32.10 -1.42 41.91
C ASP A 78 -31.99 -2.21 43.25
N VAL A 79 -31.23 -3.29 43.29
CA VAL A 79 -31.04 -4.07 44.53
C VAL A 79 -30.29 -3.29 45.57
N VAL A 80 -29.22 -2.59 45.20
CA VAL A 80 -28.45 -1.76 46.13
C VAL A 80 -29.33 -0.65 46.71
N SER A 81 -30.14 0.00 45.85
CA SER A 81 -31.06 1.07 46.29
C SER A 81 -32.24 0.57 47.12
N SER A 82 -32.65 -0.69 46.98
CA SER A 82 -33.76 -1.29 47.75
C SER A 82 -33.35 -1.79 49.13
N GLY A 83 -32.04 -1.96 49.42
CA GLY A 83 -31.52 -2.46 50.70
C GLY A 83 -31.76 -3.95 50.94
N ILE A 84 -32.18 -4.73 49.95
CA ILE A 84 -32.51 -6.16 50.10
C ILE A 84 -31.23 -7.00 49.87
N HIS A 85 -30.47 -7.25 50.92
CA HIS A 85 -29.18 -7.93 50.87
C HIS A 85 -29.20 -9.37 50.33
N PHE A 86 -30.30 -10.11 50.52
CA PHE A 86 -30.39 -11.49 50.07
C PHE A 86 -30.36 -11.60 48.52
N ARG A 87 -31.06 -10.74 47.81
CA ARG A 87 -31.06 -10.70 46.32
C ARG A 87 -29.73 -10.22 45.75
N ALA A 88 -28.99 -9.40 46.50
CA ALA A 88 -27.69 -8.93 46.09
C ALA A 88 -26.71 -10.08 45.83
N MET A 89 -26.73 -11.14 46.64
CA MET A 89 -25.78 -12.24 46.53
C MET A 89 -25.98 -13.08 45.27
N GLU A 90 -27.22 -13.25 44.81
CA GLU A 90 -27.50 -13.96 43.53
C GLU A 90 -27.05 -13.14 42.34
N ILE A 91 -27.36 -11.85 42.30
CA ILE A 91 -26.96 -10.94 41.22
C ILE A 91 -25.45 -10.82 41.10
N TYR A 92 -24.72 -10.74 42.24
CA TYR A 92 -23.27 -10.64 42.22
C TYR A 92 -22.57 -11.83 41.57
N LYS A 93 -23.13 -13.03 41.64
CA LYS A 93 -22.59 -14.22 40.98
C LYS A 93 -22.64 -14.04 39.46
N PHE A 94 -23.80 -13.65 38.92
CA PHE A 94 -23.96 -13.38 37.47
C PHE A 94 -23.18 -12.16 36.99
N TYR A 95 -23.18 -11.10 37.80
CA TYR A 95 -22.44 -9.89 37.50
C TYR A 95 -20.96 -10.16 37.23
N SER A 96 -20.33 -10.94 38.10
CA SER A 96 -18.91 -11.26 37.93
C SER A 96 -18.63 -11.95 36.60
N ILE A 97 -19.49 -12.89 36.17
CA ILE A 97 -19.34 -13.64 34.93
C ILE A 97 -19.56 -12.70 33.73
N ILE A 98 -20.67 -11.98 33.71
CA ILE A 98 -21.05 -11.09 32.60
C ILE A 98 -20.07 -9.92 32.49
N ASN A 99 -19.67 -9.32 33.60
CA ASN A 99 -18.70 -8.24 33.62
C ASN A 99 -17.33 -8.71 33.08
N THR A 100 -16.85 -9.88 33.49
CA THR A 100 -15.59 -10.43 33.01
C THR A 100 -15.65 -10.71 31.52
N ALA A 101 -16.75 -11.30 31.05
CA ALA A 101 -16.94 -11.57 29.63
C ALA A 101 -16.98 -10.26 28.78
N TYR A 102 -17.74 -9.26 29.25
CA TYR A 102 -17.84 -7.95 28.62
C TYR A 102 -16.48 -7.22 28.56
N GLN A 103 -15.77 -7.15 29.72
CA GLN A 103 -14.45 -6.51 29.77
C GLN A 103 -13.43 -7.21 28.87
N THR A 104 -13.48 -8.53 28.78
CA THR A 104 -12.60 -9.30 27.92
C THR A 104 -12.87 -8.99 26.44
N GLU A 105 -14.14 -8.92 26.05
CA GLU A 105 -14.52 -8.60 24.68
C GLU A 105 -14.19 -7.15 24.30
N GLU A 106 -14.43 -6.22 25.22
CA GLU A 106 -14.04 -4.81 25.02
C GLU A 106 -12.53 -4.64 24.89
N ALA A 107 -11.74 -5.32 25.73
CA ALA A 107 -10.28 -5.31 25.65
C ALA A 107 -9.79 -5.91 24.32
N ARG A 108 -10.41 -7.01 23.87
CA ARG A 108 -10.10 -7.65 22.59
C ARG A 108 -10.43 -6.75 21.41
N SER A 109 -11.57 -6.09 21.42
CA SER A 109 -11.98 -5.14 20.38
C SER A 109 -11.03 -3.95 20.30
N LYS A 110 -10.63 -3.37 21.46
CA LYS A 110 -9.62 -2.30 21.52
C LYS A 110 -8.26 -2.76 20.98
N SER A 111 -7.81 -3.96 21.36
CA SER A 111 -6.55 -4.54 20.88
C SER A 111 -6.57 -4.73 19.37
N ASN A 112 -7.66 -5.25 18.80
CA ASN A 112 -7.82 -5.42 17.37
C ASN A 112 -7.79 -4.08 16.61
N LEU A 113 -8.44 -3.03 17.15
CA LEU A 113 -8.40 -1.68 16.59
C LEU A 113 -6.97 -1.11 16.56
N ILE A 114 -6.22 -1.25 17.67
CA ILE A 114 -4.84 -0.79 17.77
C ILE A 114 -3.96 -1.53 16.76
N THR A 115 -4.11 -2.86 16.66
CA THR A 115 -3.36 -3.69 15.69
C THR A 115 -3.66 -3.27 14.26
N PHE A 116 -4.93 -3.01 13.94
CA PHE A 116 -5.33 -2.51 12.62
C PHE A 116 -4.72 -1.15 12.30
N LEU A 117 -4.75 -0.20 13.24
CA LEU A 117 -4.14 1.13 13.08
C LEU A 117 -2.62 1.06 12.87
N ILE A 118 -1.93 0.20 13.62
CA ILE A 118 -0.49 -0.01 13.46
C ILE A 118 -0.20 -0.60 12.07
N SER A 119 -0.94 -1.63 11.66
CA SER A 119 -0.77 -2.27 10.36
C SER A 119 -0.98 -1.31 9.20
N THR A 120 -2.02 -0.48 9.24
CA THR A 120 -2.30 0.53 8.21
C THR A 120 -1.23 1.62 8.18
N SER A 121 -0.73 2.05 9.34
CA SER A 121 0.36 3.03 9.45
C SER A 121 1.66 2.51 8.83
N VAL A 122 2.05 1.27 9.12
CA VAL A 122 3.24 0.62 8.54
C VAL A 122 3.09 0.49 7.02
N SER A 123 1.91 0.09 6.53
CA SER A 123 1.66 -0.02 5.09
C SER A 123 1.79 1.33 4.38
N LEU A 124 1.25 2.40 4.96
CA LEU A 124 1.37 3.75 4.41
C LEU A 124 2.83 4.22 4.36
N PHE A 125 3.59 3.94 5.42
CA PHE A 125 5.02 4.27 5.46
C PHE A 125 5.81 3.56 4.35
N LEU A 126 5.55 2.27 4.12
CA LEU A 126 6.18 1.50 3.04
C LEU A 126 5.85 2.08 1.66
N LEU A 127 4.61 2.51 1.43
CA LEU A 127 4.22 3.16 0.19
C LEU A 127 5.00 4.46 -0.06
N ILE A 128 5.16 5.30 0.97
CA ILE A 128 5.94 6.54 0.87
C ILE A 128 7.40 6.24 0.50
N VAL A 129 8.02 5.26 1.15
CA VAL A 129 9.40 4.83 0.84
C VAL A 129 9.52 4.36 -0.61
N LEU A 130 8.56 3.59 -1.10
CA LEU A 130 8.53 3.10 -2.48
C LEU A 130 8.40 4.23 -3.48
N VAL A 131 7.54 5.22 -3.24
CA VAL A 131 7.39 6.41 -4.10
C VAL A 131 8.69 7.20 -4.16
N VAL A 132 9.34 7.43 -3.02
CA VAL A 132 10.65 8.13 -2.95
C VAL A 132 11.72 7.36 -3.73
N PHE A 133 11.75 6.03 -3.58
CA PHE A 133 12.68 5.18 -4.32
C PHE A 133 12.48 5.28 -5.83
N ILE A 134 11.23 5.19 -6.31
CA ILE A 134 10.90 5.33 -7.73
C ILE A 134 11.32 6.71 -8.24
N TYR A 135 11.05 7.78 -7.48
CA TYR A 135 11.45 9.14 -7.85
C TYR A 135 12.97 9.27 -8.03
N ILE A 136 13.76 8.72 -7.11
CA ILE A 136 15.23 8.71 -7.20
C ILE A 136 15.70 7.95 -8.43
N GLN A 137 15.13 6.78 -8.73
CA GLN A 137 15.47 5.98 -9.90
C GLN A 137 15.11 6.70 -11.21
N MET A 138 13.95 7.32 -11.29
CA MET A 138 13.56 8.13 -12.46
C MET A 138 14.56 9.27 -12.72
N LYS A 139 14.96 9.98 -11.68
CA LYS A 139 15.95 11.07 -11.79
C LYS A 139 17.32 10.56 -12.28
N LYS A 140 17.76 9.39 -11.78
CA LYS A 140 19.01 8.75 -12.23
C LYS A 140 18.94 8.34 -13.71
N THR A 141 17.85 7.71 -14.10
CA THR A 141 17.62 7.27 -15.49
C THR A 141 17.60 8.46 -16.47
N LEU A 142 16.96 9.56 -16.07
CA LEU A 142 16.91 10.77 -16.89
C LEU A 142 18.30 11.40 -17.07
N ARG A 143 19.14 11.40 -16.04
CA ARG A 143 20.53 11.86 -16.12
C ARG A 143 21.36 10.98 -17.05
N MET A 144 21.23 9.65 -16.95
CA MET A 144 21.93 8.72 -17.84
C MET A 144 21.50 8.87 -19.29
N LYS A 145 20.20 9.06 -19.58
CA LYS A 145 19.70 9.32 -20.94
C LYS A 145 20.29 10.60 -21.54
N ARG A 146 20.40 11.67 -20.76
CA ARG A 146 21.01 12.94 -21.22
C ARG A 146 22.51 12.78 -21.51
N ALA A 147 23.25 12.10 -20.63
CA ALA A 147 24.67 11.82 -20.84
C ALA A 147 24.90 10.95 -22.08
N LEU A 148 24.06 9.92 -22.30
CA LEU A 148 24.12 9.08 -23.49
C LEU A 148 23.82 9.85 -24.77
N ALA A 149 22.82 10.73 -24.76
CA ALA A 149 22.50 11.58 -25.91
C ALA A 149 23.66 12.51 -26.26
N GLN A 150 24.31 13.14 -25.27
CA GLN A 150 25.50 13.98 -25.49
C GLN A 150 26.68 13.19 -26.06
N SER A 151 26.94 11.99 -25.52
CA SER A 151 28.01 11.12 -26.04
C SER A 151 27.75 10.66 -27.48
N ASN A 152 26.49 10.34 -27.82
CA ASN A 152 26.14 10.02 -29.22
C ASN A 152 26.32 11.20 -30.17
N GLU A 153 25.96 12.40 -29.75
CA GLU A 153 26.18 13.63 -30.57
C GLU A 153 27.67 13.88 -30.78
N GLU A 154 28.49 13.69 -29.74
CA GLU A 154 29.94 13.83 -29.87
C GLU A 154 30.56 12.76 -30.80
N LEU A 155 30.10 11.51 -30.70
CA LEU A 155 30.52 10.45 -31.62
C LEU A 155 30.16 10.75 -33.09
N LEU A 156 28.96 11.26 -33.34
CA LEU A 156 28.57 11.68 -34.71
C LEU A 156 29.48 12.79 -35.22
N ARG A 157 29.74 13.80 -34.41
CA ARG A 157 30.63 14.91 -34.77
C ARG A 157 32.05 14.45 -35.04
N LEU A 158 32.59 13.52 -34.24
CA LEU A 158 33.91 12.93 -34.45
C LEU A 158 33.95 12.10 -35.74
N ASN A 159 32.91 11.34 -36.03
CA ASN A 159 32.80 10.55 -37.26
C ASN A 159 32.77 11.44 -38.52
N ASP A 160 32.01 12.54 -38.49
CA ASP A 160 31.95 13.51 -39.58
C ASP A 160 33.32 14.16 -39.81
N LYS A 161 34.02 14.53 -38.73
CA LYS A 161 35.38 15.08 -38.80
C LYS A 161 36.37 14.07 -39.38
N LEU A 162 36.25 12.79 -38.99
CA LEU A 162 37.10 11.72 -39.48
C LEU A 162 36.88 11.47 -40.97
N ASN A 163 35.63 11.49 -41.43
CA ASN A 163 35.29 11.38 -42.84
C ASN A 163 35.84 12.55 -43.67
N SER A 164 35.71 13.77 -43.15
CA SER A 164 36.27 14.97 -43.78
C SER A 164 37.81 14.90 -43.90
N MET A 165 38.49 14.51 -42.82
CA MET A 165 39.95 14.33 -42.83
C MET A 165 40.37 13.21 -43.79
N ASN A 166 39.62 12.12 -43.91
CA ASN A 166 39.93 11.03 -44.83
C ASN A 166 39.77 11.45 -46.30
N SER A 167 38.75 12.26 -46.59
CA SER A 167 38.60 12.87 -47.91
C SER A 167 39.78 13.79 -48.27
N GLU A 168 40.18 14.67 -47.35
CA GLU A 168 41.32 15.56 -47.55
C GLU A 168 42.63 14.80 -47.74
N LEU A 169 42.80 13.70 -46.98
CA LEU A 169 43.98 12.82 -47.15
C LEU A 169 44.00 12.16 -48.53
N ASN A 170 42.87 11.69 -49.05
CA ASN A 170 42.77 11.12 -50.39
C ASN A 170 43.11 12.16 -51.44
N ASP A 171 42.55 13.39 -51.35
CA ASP A 171 42.86 14.49 -52.29
C ASP A 171 44.35 14.81 -52.30
N LYS A 172 44.99 14.85 -51.13
CA LYS A 172 46.44 15.05 -51.00
C LYS A 172 47.26 13.90 -51.60
N ASN A 173 46.79 12.68 -51.43
CA ASN A 173 47.46 11.51 -52.01
C ASN A 173 47.40 11.51 -53.53
N ASP A 174 46.25 11.91 -54.10
CA ASP A 174 46.09 12.05 -55.56
C ASP A 174 46.99 13.16 -56.10
N GLU A 175 47.07 14.32 -55.44
CA GLU A 175 48.00 15.40 -55.79
C GLU A 175 49.47 14.94 -55.76
N LEU A 176 49.86 14.17 -54.73
CA LEU A 176 51.22 13.59 -54.67
C LEU A 176 51.52 12.60 -55.80
N CYS A 177 50.54 11.76 -56.17
CA CYS A 177 50.66 10.85 -57.29
C CYS A 177 50.86 11.63 -58.61
N GLU A 178 50.09 12.71 -58.82
CA GLU A 178 50.24 13.54 -60.03
C GLU A 178 51.63 14.21 -60.09
N ILE A 179 52.10 14.80 -58.96
CA ILE A 179 53.46 15.39 -58.90
C ILE A 179 54.53 14.34 -59.14
N ASN A 180 54.38 13.13 -58.65
CA ASN A 180 55.36 12.07 -58.91
C ASN A 180 55.38 11.63 -60.36
N ASN A 181 54.23 11.51 -60.98
CA ASN A 181 54.13 11.23 -62.44
C ASN A 181 54.80 12.32 -63.32
N ILE A 182 54.56 13.61 -62.99
CA ILE A 182 55.21 14.73 -63.66
C ILE A 182 56.72 14.67 -63.47
N LYS A 183 57.19 14.38 -62.26
CA LYS A 183 58.63 14.23 -61.96
C LYS A 183 59.23 13.11 -62.77
N GLU A 184 58.63 11.96 -62.86
CA GLU A 184 59.10 10.83 -63.64
C GLU A 184 59.17 11.20 -65.15
N HIS A 185 58.17 11.89 -65.63
CA HIS A 185 58.16 12.37 -67.03
C HIS A 185 59.32 13.32 -67.32
N TYR A 186 59.58 14.31 -66.43
CA TYR A 186 60.74 15.20 -66.59
C TYR A 186 62.08 14.46 -66.55
N ILE A 187 62.23 13.47 -65.66
CA ILE A 187 63.43 12.65 -65.58
C ILE A 187 63.64 11.88 -66.86
N ALA A 188 62.61 11.28 -67.42
CA ALA A 188 62.67 10.56 -68.68
C ALA A 188 63.10 11.51 -69.87
N GLN A 189 62.47 12.68 -69.97
CA GLN A 189 62.85 13.69 -70.98
C GLN A 189 64.28 14.16 -70.78
N PHE A 190 64.75 14.35 -69.54
CA PHE A 190 66.13 14.74 -69.30
C PHE A 190 67.14 13.69 -69.80
N PHE A 191 66.87 12.43 -69.56
CA PHE A 191 67.68 11.33 -70.06
C PHE A 191 67.65 11.27 -71.55
N ASP A 192 66.55 11.43 -72.28
CA ASP A 192 66.47 11.43 -73.72
C ASP A 192 67.30 12.55 -74.29
N VAL A 193 67.28 13.74 -73.71
CA VAL A 193 68.13 14.87 -74.13
C VAL A 193 69.58 14.55 -73.91
N CYS A 194 70.00 13.99 -72.80
CA CYS A 194 71.36 13.59 -72.47
C CYS A 194 71.86 12.52 -73.50
N PHE A 195 71.06 11.48 -73.76
CA PHE A 195 71.44 10.48 -74.75
C PHE A 195 71.55 11.03 -76.12
N SER A 196 70.71 11.99 -76.54
CA SER A 196 70.82 12.67 -77.83
C SER A 196 72.11 13.47 -77.97
N TYR A 197 72.51 14.15 -76.93
CA TYR A 197 73.82 14.86 -76.87
C TYR A 197 75.01 13.89 -76.94
N ILE A 198 75.03 12.81 -76.16
CA ILE A 198 76.08 11.82 -76.20
C ILE A 198 76.18 11.23 -77.62
N HIS A 199 75.09 10.85 -78.25
CA HIS A 199 75.10 10.31 -79.57
C HIS A 199 75.64 11.36 -80.66
N LYS A 200 75.29 12.64 -80.49
CA LYS A 200 75.85 13.68 -81.33
C LYS A 200 77.34 13.84 -81.12
N MET A 201 77.84 13.79 -79.90
CA MET A 201 79.24 13.86 -79.59
C MET A 201 80.01 12.66 -80.17
N GLU A 202 79.47 11.45 -80.00
CA GLU A 202 80.04 10.25 -80.69
C GLU A 202 80.16 10.39 -82.20
N LYS A 203 79.11 10.92 -82.83
CA LYS A 203 79.11 11.21 -84.24
C LYS A 203 80.18 12.27 -84.61
N TYR A 204 80.35 13.36 -83.86
CA TYR A 204 81.39 14.32 -84.06
C TYR A 204 82.80 13.72 -83.85
N GLN A 205 82.99 12.89 -82.88
CA GLN A 205 84.25 12.22 -82.59
C GLN A 205 84.60 11.29 -83.79
N ASN A 206 83.68 10.49 -84.25
CA ASN A 206 83.86 9.64 -85.42
C ASN A 206 84.13 10.42 -86.73
N MET A 207 83.70 11.67 -86.83
CA MET A 207 84.05 12.55 -88.00
C MET A 207 85.46 13.14 -87.92
N LEU A 208 85.99 13.34 -86.74
CA LEU A 208 87.36 13.89 -86.48
C LEU A 208 88.45 12.85 -86.65
N TYR A 209 88.12 11.55 -86.48
CA TYR A 209 89.09 10.45 -86.68
C TYR A 209 89.10 9.80 -88.06
N LYS A 210 88.37 10.41 -88.99
CA LYS A 210 88.47 10.11 -90.47
C LYS A 210 89.27 11.19 -91.18
#